data_59137df5185f43d6a1a659b35b5e76ad
#
_entry.id   59137df5185f43d6a1a659b35b5e76ad
#
_cell.length_a   1.000
_cell.length_b   1.000
_cell.length_c   1.000
_cell.angle_alpha   90.00
_cell.angle_beta   90.00
_cell.angle_gamma   90.00
#
_symmetry.space_group_name_H-M   'P 1'
#
loop_
_entity.id
_entity.type
_entity.pdbx_description
1 polymer ?
#
loop_
_entity_poly.entity_id
_entity_poly.type
_entity_poly.pdbx_seq_one_letter_code
_entity_poly.pdbx_strand_id
1 'polypeptide(L)'
;MEKSESVENLIQFVVDSVRQAHANDAPFHHLRFDRIFPNEFYAEMLEAMPVNEDYRAMSGKSKIGSSRADGKPTRTKIDLFPEYIRHLPPKKREVWDLAGRVLRSKELNAAFVQRLAPGLKGRFGENFANVNMYPVAILTRDIPGYRIFKHTDSLWKGITVQFYLPPDNSTPHIGTIFHEVLPNGRKPKKAQMPFSPNTGYAFAVADNTWHSADPVGAEVKTRDSILLTYFVDAGPWRFFRNRGRRVANFALNELRNLSAARHASGVS
;
A
#
# COMPACT_ATOMS: atom_id res chain seq x y z
N MET A 1 14.13 25.79 -7.72
CA MET A 1 13.74 25.28 -9.04
C MET A 1 14.05 23.78 -9.18
N GLU A 2 15.28 23.34 -8.94
CA GLU A 2 15.72 21.94 -9.08
C GLU A 2 14.87 20.87 -8.35
N LYS A 3 14.40 21.16 -7.13
CA LYS A 3 13.59 20.22 -6.32
C LYS A 3 12.16 20.00 -6.85
N SER A 4 11.56 20.99 -7.52
CA SER A 4 10.22 20.88 -8.11
C SER A 4 10.27 20.05 -9.40
N GLU A 5 11.28 20.29 -10.22
CA GLU A 5 11.53 19.55 -11.46
C GLU A 5 11.80 18.06 -11.20
N SER A 6 12.49 17.71 -10.13
CA SER A 6 12.72 16.35 -9.66
C SER A 6 11.43 15.62 -9.27
N VAL A 7 10.46 16.30 -8.61
CA VAL A 7 9.17 15.70 -8.22
C VAL A 7 8.31 15.44 -9.44
N GLU A 8 8.23 16.38 -10.36
CA GLU A 8 7.43 16.26 -11.59
C GLU A 8 7.96 15.14 -12.48
N ASN A 9 9.29 15.05 -12.65
CA ASN A 9 9.93 13.96 -13.40
C ASN A 9 9.64 12.59 -12.77
N LEU A 10 9.67 12.50 -11.44
CA LEU A 10 9.35 11.25 -10.76
C LEU A 10 7.86 10.88 -10.88
N ILE A 11 6.95 11.86 -10.80
CA ILE A 11 5.52 11.65 -11.08
C ILE A 11 5.34 11.13 -12.50
N GLN A 12 5.96 11.79 -13.48
CA GLN A 12 5.84 11.38 -14.88
C GLN A 12 6.34 9.94 -15.09
N PHE A 13 7.50 9.58 -14.52
CA PHE A 13 8.03 8.22 -14.61
C PHE A 13 7.05 7.18 -14.06
N VAL A 14 6.50 7.42 -12.85
CA VAL A 14 5.55 6.48 -12.22
C VAL A 14 4.24 6.40 -13.01
N VAL A 15 3.76 7.51 -13.54
CA VAL A 15 2.59 7.56 -14.44
C VAL A 15 2.83 6.72 -15.69
N ASP A 16 4.00 6.86 -16.32
CA ASP A 16 4.34 6.09 -17.52
C ASP A 16 4.51 4.60 -17.21
N SER A 17 5.06 4.25 -16.05
CA SER A 17 5.10 2.87 -15.55
C SER A 17 3.69 2.28 -15.42
N VAL A 18 2.71 3.05 -14.94
CA VAL A 18 1.31 2.61 -14.87
C VAL A 18 0.70 2.46 -16.27
N ARG A 19 0.97 3.40 -17.17
CA ARG A 19 0.47 3.33 -18.55
C ARG A 19 1.00 2.13 -19.31
N GLN A 20 2.24 1.74 -19.07
CA GLN A 20 2.93 0.62 -19.72
C GLN A 20 2.71 -0.73 -19.01
N ALA A 21 2.04 -0.74 -17.86
CA ALA A 21 1.80 -1.95 -17.08
C ALA A 21 1.08 -3.05 -17.90
N HIS A 22 1.46 -4.30 -17.65
CA HIS A 22 0.79 -5.46 -18.24
C HIS A 22 -0.62 -5.60 -17.67
N ALA A 23 -1.63 -5.51 -18.53
CA ALA A 23 -3.02 -5.76 -18.17
C ALA A 23 -3.36 -7.24 -18.38
N ASN A 24 -4.03 -7.84 -17.40
CA ASN A 24 -4.55 -9.22 -17.46
C ASN A 24 -6.00 -9.22 -17.00
N ASP A 25 -6.85 -9.99 -17.66
CA ASP A 25 -8.27 -10.09 -17.34
C ASP A 25 -8.62 -11.31 -16.47
N ALA A 26 -7.70 -12.25 -16.29
CA ALA A 26 -7.87 -13.43 -15.46
C ALA A 26 -6.98 -13.40 -14.21
N PRO A 27 -7.56 -13.71 -13.02
CA PRO A 27 -8.95 -14.09 -12.73
C PRO A 27 -9.92 -12.92 -12.67
N PHE A 28 -9.45 -11.70 -12.71
CA PHE A 28 -10.15 -10.42 -12.81
C PHE A 28 -9.22 -9.39 -13.42
N HIS A 29 -9.75 -8.29 -13.94
CA HIS A 29 -8.91 -7.26 -14.53
C HIS A 29 -7.93 -6.67 -13.51
N HIS A 30 -6.64 -6.80 -13.80
CA HIS A 30 -5.55 -6.27 -12.96
C HIS A 30 -4.35 -5.84 -13.79
N LEU A 31 -3.55 -4.97 -13.23
CA LEU A 31 -2.27 -4.53 -13.76
C LEU A 31 -1.13 -5.24 -13.01
N ARG A 32 -0.08 -5.62 -13.72
CA ARG A 32 1.19 -6.07 -13.17
C ARG A 32 2.28 -5.11 -13.63
N PHE A 33 3.12 -4.71 -12.71
CA PHE A 33 4.23 -3.80 -12.94
C PHE A 33 5.54 -4.57 -12.84
N ASP A 34 6.39 -4.45 -13.87
CA ASP A 34 7.75 -5.00 -13.85
C ASP A 34 8.74 -3.99 -13.26
N ARG A 35 8.42 -2.69 -13.30
CA ARG A 35 9.16 -1.61 -12.69
C ARG A 35 8.24 -0.41 -12.44
N ILE A 36 8.25 0.13 -11.20
CA ILE A 36 7.41 1.27 -10.82
C ILE A 36 8.21 2.55 -10.69
N PHE A 37 9.37 2.49 -10.05
CA PHE A 37 10.20 3.65 -9.76
C PHE A 37 11.48 3.66 -10.59
N PRO A 38 12.12 4.80 -10.85
CA PRO A 38 13.50 4.83 -11.31
C PRO A 38 14.38 3.98 -10.38
N ASN A 39 15.37 3.29 -10.94
CA ASN A 39 16.22 2.38 -10.14
C ASN A 39 16.97 3.12 -9.02
N GLU A 40 17.42 4.33 -9.30
CA GLU A 40 18.12 5.19 -8.35
C GLU A 40 17.20 5.54 -7.16
N PHE A 41 15.97 5.95 -7.46
CA PHE A 41 14.98 6.27 -6.40
C PHE A 41 14.55 5.03 -5.62
N TYR A 42 14.45 3.88 -6.29
CA TYR A 42 14.18 2.61 -5.62
C TYR A 42 15.31 2.24 -4.64
N ALA A 43 16.57 2.40 -5.04
CA ALA A 43 17.73 2.19 -4.16
C ALA A 43 17.71 3.15 -2.96
N GLU A 44 17.42 4.44 -3.19
CA GLU A 44 17.26 5.44 -2.12
C GLU A 44 16.15 5.05 -1.13
N MET A 45 15.01 4.54 -1.61
CA MET A 45 13.95 4.04 -0.73
C MET A 45 14.41 2.87 0.13
N LEU A 46 15.19 1.93 -0.42
CA LEU A 46 15.73 0.80 0.35
C LEU A 46 16.72 1.26 1.43
N GLU A 47 17.61 2.21 1.11
CA GLU A 47 18.53 2.81 2.08
C GLU A 47 17.80 3.62 3.16
N ALA A 48 16.69 4.27 2.77
CA ALA A 48 15.87 5.07 3.66
C ALA A 48 14.86 4.25 4.48
N MET A 49 14.89 2.90 4.39
CA MET A 49 13.93 2.07 5.13
C MET A 49 13.92 2.41 6.62
N PRO A 50 12.74 2.67 7.20
CA PRO A 50 12.61 2.92 8.64
C PRO A 50 12.97 1.67 9.46
N VAL A 51 13.42 1.88 10.70
CA VAL A 51 13.63 0.79 11.67
C VAL A 51 12.30 0.30 12.24
N ASN A 52 12.28 -0.84 12.92
CA ASN A 52 11.03 -1.46 13.38
C ASN A 52 10.23 -0.57 14.34
N GLU A 53 10.93 0.21 15.15
CA GLU A 53 10.39 1.12 16.16
C GLU A 53 9.63 2.31 15.55
N ASP A 54 9.95 2.65 14.32
CA ASP A 54 9.27 3.72 13.57
C ASP A 54 7.85 3.32 13.13
N TYR A 55 7.59 2.00 13.04
CA TYR A 55 6.31 1.48 12.61
C TYR A 55 5.34 1.35 13.77
N ARG A 56 4.06 1.54 13.48
CA ARG A 56 2.97 1.28 14.41
C ARG A 56 2.15 0.07 13.98
N ALA A 57 1.54 -0.60 14.94
CA ALA A 57 0.62 -1.69 14.66
C ALA A 57 -0.50 -1.23 13.72
N MET A 58 -0.84 -2.05 12.73
CA MET A 58 -2.01 -1.80 11.89
C MET A 58 -3.25 -2.20 12.68
N SER A 59 -3.94 -1.19 13.26
CA SER A 59 -5.19 -1.41 14.01
C SER A 59 -6.38 -1.63 13.06
N GLY A 60 -7.32 -2.48 13.47
CA GLY A 60 -8.59 -2.72 12.78
C GLY A 60 -8.96 -4.21 12.75
N LYS A 61 -10.22 -4.51 12.44
CA LYS A 61 -10.70 -5.87 12.12
C LYS A 61 -10.11 -6.26 10.76
N SER A 62 -8.87 -6.70 10.76
CA SER A 62 -8.22 -7.12 9.53
C SER A 62 -8.39 -8.64 9.37
N LYS A 63 -8.47 -9.08 8.13
CA LYS A 63 -8.40 -10.49 7.74
C LYS A 63 -6.96 -11.03 7.85
N ILE A 64 -6.09 -10.28 8.52
CA ILE A 64 -4.72 -10.63 8.83
C ILE A 64 -4.74 -11.67 9.93
N GLY A 65 -4.20 -12.84 9.62
CA GLY A 65 -3.88 -13.85 10.62
C GLY A 65 -2.51 -13.59 11.22
N SER A 66 -2.33 -13.94 12.48
CA SER A 66 -1.02 -14.04 13.10
C SER A 66 -0.86 -15.44 13.64
N SER A 67 0.27 -16.07 13.32
CA SER A 67 0.67 -17.34 13.93
C SER A 67 1.65 -17.15 15.10
N ARG A 68 1.86 -15.92 15.55
CA ARG A 68 2.78 -15.62 16.66
C ARG A 68 2.16 -15.95 18.00
N ALA A 69 2.89 -16.76 18.77
CA ALA A 69 2.50 -17.15 20.14
C ALA A 69 2.50 -15.96 21.12
N ASP A 70 3.30 -14.90 20.83
CA ASP A 70 3.43 -13.70 21.68
C ASP A 70 2.32 -12.67 21.47
N GLY A 71 1.36 -12.95 20.56
CA GLY A 71 0.23 -12.07 20.25
C GLY A 71 0.59 -10.73 19.59
N LYS A 72 1.87 -10.49 19.28
CA LYS A 72 2.29 -9.24 18.63
C LYS A 72 1.78 -9.16 17.20
N PRO A 73 1.45 -7.95 16.72
CA PRO A 73 1.00 -7.76 15.36
C PRO A 73 2.09 -8.17 14.37
N THR A 74 1.70 -8.95 13.37
CA THR A 74 2.59 -9.39 12.29
C THR A 74 2.63 -8.42 11.11
N ARG A 75 1.76 -7.41 11.10
CA ARG A 75 1.78 -6.29 10.15
C ARG A 75 1.83 -4.98 10.90
N THR A 76 2.79 -4.16 10.52
CA THR A 76 2.94 -2.78 10.99
C THR A 76 2.94 -1.82 9.80
N LYS A 77 2.77 -0.51 10.06
CA LYS A 77 2.69 0.50 9.00
C LYS A 77 3.21 1.86 9.42
N ILE A 78 3.56 2.66 8.40
CA ILE A 78 3.73 4.11 8.47
C ILE A 78 2.83 4.73 7.41
N ASP A 79 1.99 5.70 7.76
CA ASP A 79 1.23 6.45 6.76
C ASP A 79 2.16 7.49 6.11
N LEU A 80 2.23 7.50 4.77
CA LEU A 80 3.14 8.37 4.03
C LEU A 80 2.55 9.79 3.86
N PHE A 81 2.30 10.45 4.99
CA PHE A 81 1.92 11.86 5.06
C PHE A 81 2.91 12.59 5.95
N PRO A 82 3.20 13.88 5.69
CA PRO A 82 4.22 14.64 6.42
C PRO A 82 4.12 14.53 7.94
N GLU A 83 2.90 14.57 8.47
CA GLU A 83 2.64 14.47 9.90
C GLU A 83 2.98 13.12 10.53
N TYR A 84 2.98 12.04 9.74
CA TYR A 84 3.25 10.68 10.25
C TYR A 84 4.70 10.22 10.04
N ILE A 85 5.48 10.93 9.24
CA ILE A 85 6.89 10.61 8.96
C ILE A 85 7.87 11.59 9.61
N ARG A 86 7.38 12.61 10.33
CA ARG A 86 8.21 13.66 10.93
C ARG A 86 9.20 13.18 11.99
N HIS A 87 8.93 12.02 12.61
CA HIS A 87 9.82 11.37 13.58
C HIS A 87 11.03 10.70 12.92
N LEU A 88 10.97 10.45 11.60
CA LEU A 88 12.09 9.87 10.87
C LEU A 88 13.28 10.85 10.80
N PRO A 89 14.52 10.33 10.77
CA PRO A 89 15.70 11.12 10.49
C PRO A 89 15.55 11.94 9.19
N PRO A 90 16.16 13.14 9.10
CA PRO A 90 15.91 14.07 7.98
C PRO A 90 16.05 13.45 6.60
N LYS A 91 17.14 12.70 6.33
CA LYS A 91 17.35 12.04 5.03
C LYS A 91 16.25 11.02 4.70
N LYS A 92 15.88 10.17 5.66
CA LYS A 92 14.81 9.18 5.47
C LYS A 92 13.47 9.87 5.25
N ARG A 93 13.17 10.90 6.04
CA ARG A 93 11.94 11.68 5.92
C ARG A 93 11.80 12.32 4.54
N GLU A 94 12.89 12.84 3.96
CA GLU A 94 12.88 13.47 2.64
C GLU A 94 12.49 12.47 1.55
N VAL A 95 13.04 11.26 1.54
CA VAL A 95 12.71 10.21 0.59
C VAL A 95 11.25 9.78 0.73
N TRP A 96 10.78 9.53 1.94
CA TRP A 96 9.40 9.07 2.17
C TRP A 96 8.35 10.17 1.99
N ASP A 97 8.69 11.43 2.20
CA ASP A 97 7.82 12.57 1.83
C ASP A 97 7.69 12.67 0.31
N LEU A 98 8.80 12.56 -0.42
CA LEU A 98 8.80 12.56 -1.88
C LEU A 98 7.95 11.39 -2.42
N ALA A 99 8.18 10.17 -1.96
CA ALA A 99 7.35 9.01 -2.31
C ALA A 99 5.85 9.27 -2.02
N GLY A 100 5.54 9.79 -0.84
CA GLY A 100 4.17 10.12 -0.44
C GLY A 100 3.52 11.18 -1.34
N ARG A 101 4.25 12.20 -1.79
CA ARG A 101 3.74 13.22 -2.72
C ARG A 101 3.45 12.63 -4.10
N VAL A 102 4.39 11.87 -4.66
CA VAL A 102 4.24 11.20 -5.95
C VAL A 102 3.01 10.28 -5.93
N LEU A 103 2.88 9.44 -4.91
CA LEU A 103 1.79 8.47 -4.81
C LEU A 103 0.41 9.10 -4.58
N ARG A 104 0.35 10.36 -4.16
CA ARG A 104 -0.89 11.11 -4.00
C ARG A 104 -1.16 12.11 -5.13
N SER A 105 -0.36 12.10 -6.19
CA SER A 105 -0.54 13.01 -7.33
C SER A 105 -1.86 12.73 -8.08
N LYS A 106 -2.41 13.77 -8.68
CA LYS A 106 -3.63 13.66 -9.49
C LYS A 106 -3.38 12.91 -10.79
N GLU A 107 -2.22 13.11 -11.37
CA GLU A 107 -1.74 12.46 -12.59
C GLU A 107 -1.70 10.94 -12.43
N LEU A 108 -1.18 10.47 -11.32
CA LEU A 108 -1.13 9.05 -11.00
C LEU A 108 -2.53 8.46 -10.77
N ASN A 109 -3.41 9.19 -10.09
CA ASN A 109 -4.81 8.79 -9.93
C ASN A 109 -5.49 8.64 -11.30
N ALA A 110 -5.34 9.63 -12.19
CA ALA A 110 -5.92 9.59 -13.53
C ALA A 110 -5.38 8.39 -14.34
N ALA A 111 -4.10 8.09 -14.26
CA ALA A 111 -3.50 6.95 -14.94
C ALA A 111 -4.09 5.62 -14.44
N PHE A 112 -4.26 5.42 -13.13
CA PHE A 112 -4.90 4.24 -12.57
C PHE A 112 -6.36 4.12 -12.98
N VAL A 113 -7.14 5.21 -12.92
CA VAL A 113 -8.55 5.21 -13.34
C VAL A 113 -8.68 4.80 -14.80
N GLN A 114 -7.82 5.34 -15.66
CA GLN A 114 -7.81 5.00 -17.10
C GLN A 114 -7.44 3.53 -17.34
N ARG A 115 -6.36 3.05 -16.71
CA ARG A 115 -5.84 1.68 -16.95
C ARG A 115 -6.70 0.59 -16.30
N LEU A 116 -7.41 0.91 -15.23
CA LEU A 116 -8.33 -0.01 -14.54
C LEU A 116 -9.79 0.20 -14.95
N ALA A 117 -10.04 0.96 -16.02
CA ALA A 117 -11.37 1.23 -16.55
C ALA A 117 -12.26 -0.02 -16.68
N PRO A 118 -11.80 -1.18 -17.21
CA PRO A 118 -12.66 -2.37 -17.30
C PRO A 118 -13.24 -2.82 -15.94
N GLY A 119 -12.41 -2.88 -14.89
CA GLY A 119 -12.85 -3.25 -13.56
C GLY A 119 -13.71 -2.18 -12.89
N LEU A 120 -13.36 -0.90 -13.06
CA LEU A 120 -14.14 0.22 -12.52
C LEU A 120 -15.51 0.34 -13.20
N LYS A 121 -15.57 0.12 -14.52
CA LYS A 121 -16.81 0.12 -15.31
C LYS A 121 -17.76 -1.00 -14.85
N GLY A 122 -17.23 -2.19 -14.62
CA GLY A 122 -18.00 -3.32 -14.08
C GLY A 122 -18.66 -3.03 -12.73
N ARG A 123 -18.04 -2.16 -11.92
CA ARG A 123 -18.53 -1.81 -10.59
C ARG A 123 -19.40 -0.53 -10.56
N PHE A 124 -18.98 0.51 -11.26
CA PHE A 124 -19.59 1.85 -11.17
C PHE A 124 -20.39 2.25 -12.41
N GLY A 125 -20.45 1.37 -13.44
CA GLY A 125 -21.07 1.67 -14.71
C GLY A 125 -20.26 2.66 -15.56
N GLU A 126 -20.89 3.22 -16.60
CA GLU A 126 -20.25 4.13 -17.56
C GLU A 126 -19.70 5.42 -16.92
N ASN A 127 -20.26 5.85 -15.80
CA ASN A 127 -19.84 7.05 -15.08
C ASN A 127 -18.66 6.85 -14.15
N PHE A 128 -17.94 5.70 -14.22
CA PHE A 128 -16.84 5.36 -13.33
C PHE A 128 -15.75 6.45 -13.24
N ALA A 129 -15.50 7.17 -14.33
CA ALA A 129 -14.49 8.24 -14.38
C ALA A 129 -14.84 9.44 -13.48
N ASN A 130 -16.12 9.64 -13.17
CA ASN A 130 -16.62 10.71 -12.32
C ASN A 130 -16.70 10.31 -10.84
N VAL A 131 -16.35 9.05 -10.51
CA VAL A 131 -16.32 8.60 -9.12
C VAL A 131 -15.14 9.26 -8.41
N ASN A 132 -15.45 10.14 -7.47
CA ASN A 132 -14.43 10.83 -6.71
C ASN A 132 -13.70 9.85 -5.78
N MET A 133 -12.38 9.76 -5.93
CA MET A 133 -11.51 8.88 -5.14
C MET A 133 -10.31 9.65 -4.60
N TYR A 134 -9.92 9.36 -3.35
CA TYR A 134 -8.73 9.96 -2.74
C TYR A 134 -7.69 8.90 -2.35
N PRO A 135 -6.40 9.17 -2.63
CA PRO A 135 -5.31 8.23 -2.35
C PRO A 135 -4.89 8.26 -0.88
N VAL A 136 -4.59 7.07 -0.36
CA VAL A 136 -3.89 6.88 0.92
C VAL A 136 -2.75 5.90 0.67
N ALA A 137 -1.51 6.38 0.79
CA ALA A 137 -0.31 5.58 0.69
C ALA A 137 0.21 5.23 2.09
N ILE A 138 0.51 3.97 2.32
CA ILE A 138 1.13 3.47 3.55
C ILE A 138 2.31 2.58 3.22
N LEU A 139 3.41 2.75 3.94
CA LEU A 139 4.50 1.78 3.97
C LEU A 139 4.12 0.69 4.98
N THR A 140 4.11 -0.56 4.54
CA THR A 140 3.78 -1.71 5.39
C THR A 140 4.99 -2.61 5.55
N ARG A 141 5.14 -3.17 6.75
CA ARG A 141 6.11 -4.20 7.08
C ARG A 141 5.39 -5.41 7.64
N ASP A 142 5.55 -6.53 6.96
CA ASP A 142 5.10 -7.84 7.43
C ASP A 142 6.31 -8.63 7.94
N ILE A 143 6.14 -9.36 9.03
CA ILE A 143 7.19 -10.17 9.66
C ILE A 143 6.77 -11.64 9.67
N PRO A 144 7.69 -12.58 9.99
CA PRO A 144 7.38 -14.00 10.10
C PRO A 144 6.10 -14.28 10.90
N GLY A 145 5.27 -15.16 10.37
CA GLY A 145 3.95 -15.46 10.91
C GLY A 145 2.80 -14.60 10.35
N TYR A 146 3.09 -13.57 9.55
CA TYR A 146 2.07 -12.85 8.81
C TYR A 146 1.40 -13.75 7.77
N ARG A 147 0.08 -13.65 7.69
CA ARG A 147 -0.73 -14.24 6.59
C ARG A 147 -1.98 -13.40 6.40
N ILE A 148 -2.52 -13.43 5.20
CA ILE A 148 -3.85 -12.89 4.96
C ILE A 148 -4.70 -13.92 4.24
N PHE A 149 -5.86 -14.24 4.83
CA PHE A 149 -6.79 -15.22 4.27
C PHE A 149 -7.44 -14.71 2.99
N LYS A 150 -7.98 -15.65 2.19
CA LYS A 150 -8.75 -15.33 0.99
C LYS A 150 -9.87 -14.36 1.31
N HIS A 151 -9.88 -13.22 0.63
CA HIS A 151 -10.86 -12.16 0.84
C HIS A 151 -11.01 -11.29 -0.41
N THR A 152 -12.04 -10.48 -0.42
CA THR A 152 -12.15 -9.26 -1.22
C THR A 152 -11.94 -8.05 -0.34
N ASP A 153 -11.47 -6.97 -0.91
CA ASP A 153 -11.39 -5.70 -0.21
C ASP A 153 -12.79 -5.11 0.05
N SER A 154 -12.88 -4.26 1.07
CA SER A 154 -14.14 -3.56 1.39
C SER A 154 -14.52 -2.59 0.27
N LEU A 155 -15.80 -2.53 -0.08
CA LEU A 155 -16.32 -1.71 -1.18
C LEU A 155 -16.19 -0.18 -0.99
N TRP A 156 -15.71 0.30 0.13
CA TRP A 156 -15.30 1.71 0.30
C TRP A 156 -13.95 2.01 -0.36
N LYS A 157 -13.18 0.98 -0.78
CA LYS A 157 -12.03 1.12 -1.63
C LYS A 157 -12.47 1.07 -3.10
N GLY A 158 -11.94 1.94 -3.93
CA GLY A 158 -12.15 1.92 -5.38
C GLY A 158 -11.06 1.13 -6.09
N ILE A 159 -9.79 1.39 -5.71
CA ILE A 159 -8.62 0.75 -6.29
C ILE A 159 -7.68 0.33 -5.16
N THR A 160 -7.10 -0.86 -5.29
CA THR A 160 -6.00 -1.35 -4.46
C THR A 160 -4.76 -1.52 -5.31
N VAL A 161 -3.66 -0.95 -4.84
CA VAL A 161 -2.33 -1.03 -5.45
C VAL A 161 -1.34 -1.50 -4.40
N GLN A 162 -0.45 -2.41 -4.74
CA GLN A 162 0.67 -2.79 -3.90
C GLN A 162 1.97 -2.78 -4.69
N PHE A 163 2.97 -2.06 -4.17
CA PHE A 163 4.33 -2.04 -4.70
C PHE A 163 5.26 -2.76 -3.72
N TYR A 164 6.03 -3.69 -4.22
CA TYR A 164 6.93 -4.51 -3.43
C TYR A 164 8.31 -3.86 -3.28
N LEU A 165 8.89 -4.01 -2.10
CA LEU A 165 10.17 -3.39 -1.73
C LEU A 165 11.20 -4.40 -1.20
N PRO A 166 11.34 -5.62 -1.76
CA PRO A 166 12.45 -6.47 -1.38
C PRO A 166 13.76 -5.92 -1.95
N PRO A 167 14.91 -6.16 -1.28
CA PRO A 167 16.22 -5.77 -1.79
C PRO A 167 16.69 -6.65 -2.97
N ASP A 168 16.15 -7.86 -3.08
CA ASP A 168 16.53 -8.86 -4.07
C ASP A 168 15.37 -9.84 -4.40
N ASN A 169 15.64 -10.82 -5.23
CA ASN A 169 14.70 -11.86 -5.65
C ASN A 169 14.76 -13.16 -4.81
N SER A 170 15.23 -13.13 -3.59
CA SER A 170 15.39 -14.35 -2.76
C SER A 170 14.06 -14.99 -2.34
N THR A 171 12.97 -14.19 -2.26
CA THR A 171 11.68 -14.63 -1.74
C THR A 171 10.47 -14.29 -2.63
N PRO A 172 10.51 -14.60 -3.94
CA PRO A 172 9.42 -14.24 -4.87
C PRO A 172 8.10 -14.94 -4.54
N HIS A 173 8.14 -16.06 -3.84
CA HIS A 173 7.00 -16.91 -3.49
C HIS A 173 6.05 -16.30 -2.45
N ILE A 174 6.49 -15.30 -1.66
CA ILE A 174 5.65 -14.66 -0.64
C ILE A 174 4.76 -13.51 -1.19
N GLY A 175 4.63 -13.43 -2.51
CA GLY A 175 3.80 -12.42 -3.17
C GLY A 175 2.30 -12.68 -3.00
N THR A 176 1.50 -11.76 -3.51
CA THR A 176 0.05 -11.84 -3.43
C THR A 176 -0.51 -12.86 -4.41
N ILE A 177 -1.49 -13.66 -3.96
CA ILE A 177 -2.16 -14.69 -4.73
C ILE A 177 -3.53 -14.17 -5.15
N PHE A 178 -3.87 -14.29 -6.44
CA PHE A 178 -5.18 -14.02 -6.98
C PHE A 178 -5.95 -15.33 -7.20
N HIS A 179 -7.23 -15.32 -6.84
CA HIS A 179 -8.10 -16.50 -6.88
C HIS A 179 -9.23 -16.33 -7.90
N GLU A 180 -9.45 -17.36 -8.69
CA GLU A 180 -10.60 -17.46 -9.57
C GLU A 180 -11.83 -17.93 -8.78
N VAL A 181 -13.00 -17.34 -9.06
CA VAL A 181 -14.26 -17.79 -8.46
C VAL A 181 -14.93 -18.75 -9.43
N LEU A 182 -15.01 -20.03 -9.06
CA LEU A 182 -15.67 -21.05 -9.86
C LEU A 182 -17.20 -21.05 -9.61
N PRO A 183 -18.02 -21.58 -10.54
CA PRO A 183 -19.48 -21.65 -10.38
C PRO A 183 -19.94 -22.36 -9.11
N ASN A 184 -19.16 -23.31 -8.61
CA ASN A 184 -19.43 -24.03 -7.35
C ASN A 184 -18.97 -23.26 -6.08
N GLY A 185 -18.58 -22.00 -6.21
CA GLY A 185 -18.11 -21.15 -5.11
C GLY A 185 -16.67 -21.42 -4.64
N ARG A 186 -15.98 -22.43 -5.18
CA ARG A 186 -14.55 -22.66 -4.88
C ARG A 186 -13.70 -21.52 -5.43
N LYS A 187 -12.58 -21.24 -4.75
CA LYS A 187 -11.66 -20.16 -5.09
C LYS A 187 -10.22 -20.69 -5.18
N PRO A 188 -9.88 -21.45 -6.25
CA PRO A 188 -8.53 -21.91 -6.45
C PRO A 188 -7.58 -20.74 -6.72
N LYS A 189 -6.28 -20.95 -6.50
CA LYS A 189 -5.22 -20.05 -6.95
C LYS A 189 -5.21 -20.05 -8.48
N LYS A 190 -5.18 -18.85 -9.07
CA LYS A 190 -5.10 -18.67 -10.53
C LYS A 190 -3.80 -17.98 -10.95
N ALA A 191 -3.39 -16.97 -10.18
CA ALA A 191 -2.15 -16.23 -10.45
C ALA A 191 -1.46 -15.88 -9.14
N GLN A 192 -0.17 -15.59 -9.22
CA GLN A 192 0.61 -15.05 -8.11
C GLN A 192 1.45 -13.88 -8.62
N MET A 193 1.41 -12.79 -7.88
CA MET A 193 2.25 -11.61 -8.11
C MET A 193 3.56 -11.83 -7.38
N PRO A 194 4.70 -12.06 -8.07
CA PRO A 194 5.97 -12.34 -7.40
C PRO A 194 6.38 -11.17 -6.49
N PHE A 195 6.88 -11.49 -5.30
CA PHE A 195 7.48 -10.49 -4.43
C PHE A 195 8.91 -10.20 -4.89
N SER A 196 9.02 -9.32 -5.90
CA SER A 196 10.27 -9.00 -6.59
C SER A 196 10.58 -7.50 -6.49
N PRO A 197 11.88 -7.11 -6.60
CA PRO A 197 12.30 -5.71 -6.49
C PRO A 197 11.57 -4.81 -7.48
N ASN A 198 11.08 -3.67 -6.98
CA ASN A 198 10.48 -2.60 -7.78
C ASN A 198 9.29 -3.05 -8.65
N THR A 199 8.60 -4.12 -8.25
CA THR A 199 7.42 -4.65 -8.93
C THR A 199 6.14 -4.40 -8.13
N GLY A 200 5.01 -4.82 -8.67
CA GLY A 200 3.75 -4.70 -7.96
C GLY A 200 2.54 -5.00 -8.83
N TYR A 201 1.37 -4.66 -8.31
CA TYR A 201 0.10 -4.86 -8.99
C TYR A 201 -0.93 -3.81 -8.59
N ALA A 202 -1.98 -3.69 -9.42
CA ALA A 202 -3.17 -2.89 -9.11
C ALA A 202 -4.44 -3.55 -9.64
N PHE A 203 -5.55 -3.35 -8.95
CA PHE A 203 -6.88 -3.76 -9.42
C PHE A 203 -7.98 -2.84 -8.90
N ALA A 204 -9.07 -2.75 -9.66
CA ALA A 204 -10.32 -2.14 -9.20
C ALA A 204 -11.00 -3.10 -8.21
N VAL A 205 -11.40 -2.59 -7.04
CA VAL A 205 -12.03 -3.42 -6.00
C VAL A 205 -13.46 -3.77 -6.39
N ALA A 206 -13.76 -5.07 -6.42
CA ALA A 206 -15.07 -5.63 -6.72
C ALA A 206 -15.30 -6.93 -5.92
N ASP A 207 -16.52 -7.48 -5.99
CA ASP A 207 -16.90 -8.69 -5.23
C ASP A 207 -16.19 -9.97 -5.71
N ASN A 208 -15.65 -9.94 -6.93
CA ASN A 208 -14.90 -11.05 -7.53
C ASN A 208 -13.38 -10.94 -7.38
N THR A 209 -12.84 -9.86 -6.81
CA THR A 209 -11.39 -9.62 -6.69
C THR A 209 -10.78 -10.33 -5.48
N TRP A 210 -10.93 -11.67 -5.45
CA TRP A 210 -10.45 -12.52 -4.36
C TRP A 210 -8.94 -12.65 -4.38
N HIS A 211 -8.32 -12.33 -3.24
CA HIS A 211 -6.87 -12.43 -3.09
C HIS A 211 -6.46 -12.83 -1.67
N SER A 212 -5.23 -13.30 -1.56
CA SER A 212 -4.60 -13.72 -0.28
C SER A 212 -3.09 -13.55 -0.35
N ALA A 213 -2.41 -13.79 0.77
CA ALA A 213 -0.98 -14.05 0.80
C ALA A 213 -0.72 -15.23 1.74
N ASP A 214 0.17 -16.12 1.30
CA ASP A 214 0.63 -17.23 2.12
C ASP A 214 1.40 -16.74 3.35
N PRO A 215 1.54 -17.58 4.38
CA PRO A 215 2.32 -17.23 5.56
C PRO A 215 3.75 -16.82 5.19
N VAL A 216 4.21 -15.72 5.78
CA VAL A 216 5.62 -15.33 5.73
C VAL A 216 6.39 -16.25 6.66
N GLY A 217 7.28 -17.04 6.11
CA GLY A 217 8.09 -18.02 6.82
C GLY A 217 9.20 -17.39 7.67
N ALA A 218 9.83 -18.20 8.50
CA ALA A 218 10.91 -17.74 9.39
C ALA A 218 12.21 -17.36 8.65
N GLU A 219 12.35 -17.81 7.40
CA GLU A 219 13.46 -17.48 6.50
C GLU A 219 13.41 -16.04 6.00
N VAL A 220 12.25 -15.40 6.07
CA VAL A 220 12.02 -14.03 5.61
C VAL A 220 12.20 -13.07 6.78
N LYS A 221 13.16 -12.14 6.69
CA LYS A 221 13.36 -11.13 7.71
C LYS A 221 12.18 -10.14 7.77
N THR A 222 11.84 -9.56 6.64
CA THR A 222 10.68 -8.64 6.48
C THR A 222 10.12 -8.76 5.07
N ARG A 223 8.82 -8.51 4.93
CA ARG A 223 8.14 -8.32 3.66
C ARG A 223 7.63 -6.88 3.61
N ASP A 224 8.47 -5.99 3.09
CA ASP A 224 8.16 -4.56 3.01
C ASP A 224 7.44 -4.23 1.69
N SER A 225 6.42 -3.39 1.76
CA SER A 225 5.68 -2.94 0.58
C SER A 225 4.98 -1.61 0.81
N ILE A 226 4.70 -0.89 -0.27
CA ILE A 226 3.80 0.26 -0.24
C ILE A 226 2.40 -0.23 -0.64
N LEU A 227 1.42 0.01 0.21
CA LEU A 227 0.01 -0.17 -0.11
C LEU A 227 -0.60 1.20 -0.40
N LEU A 228 -0.99 1.42 -1.66
CA LEU A 228 -1.70 2.60 -2.10
C LEU A 228 -3.16 2.22 -2.34
N THR A 229 -4.06 2.85 -1.60
CA THR A 229 -5.50 2.62 -1.73
C THR A 229 -6.19 3.90 -2.16
N TYR A 230 -6.98 3.83 -3.22
CA TYR A 230 -7.90 4.90 -3.59
C TYR A 230 -9.26 4.62 -2.97
N PHE A 231 -9.65 5.44 -2.02
CA PHE A 231 -10.94 5.32 -1.33
C PHE A 231 -12.01 6.09 -2.06
N VAL A 232 -13.19 5.49 -2.22
CA VAL A 232 -14.36 6.15 -2.81
C VAL A 232 -14.84 7.24 -1.84
N ASP A 233 -14.92 8.46 -2.34
CA ASP A 233 -15.49 9.57 -1.58
C ASP A 233 -17.03 9.54 -1.71
N ALA A 234 -17.67 8.94 -0.74
CA ALA A 234 -19.13 8.75 -0.72
C ALA A 234 -19.86 9.94 -0.07
N GLY A 235 -19.33 11.17 -0.22
CA GLY A 235 -19.97 12.41 0.18
C GLY A 235 -19.36 13.10 1.41
N PRO A 236 -19.80 14.35 1.70
CA PRO A 236 -19.15 15.26 2.67
C PRO A 236 -19.05 14.68 4.09
N TRP A 237 -20.01 13.88 4.53
CA TRP A 237 -20.02 13.27 5.85
C TRP A 237 -18.86 12.27 6.06
N ARG A 238 -18.51 11.49 5.04
CA ARG A 238 -17.35 10.56 5.09
C ARG A 238 -16.03 11.30 4.98
N PHE A 239 -15.98 12.39 4.21
CA PHE A 239 -14.82 13.27 4.14
C PHE A 239 -14.48 13.86 5.52
N PHE A 240 -15.47 14.42 6.23
CA PHE A 240 -15.30 14.97 7.58
C PHE A 240 -14.92 13.88 8.58
N ARG A 241 -15.55 12.71 8.52
CA ARG A 241 -15.24 11.58 9.40
C ARG A 241 -13.82 11.05 9.19
N ASN A 242 -13.36 10.96 7.95
CA ASN A 242 -12.00 10.50 7.64
C ASN A 242 -10.96 11.56 8.04
N ARG A 243 -11.27 12.83 7.86
CA ARG A 243 -10.42 13.93 8.30
C ARG A 243 -10.38 14.03 9.83
N GLY A 244 -11.51 13.87 10.50
CA GLY A 244 -11.58 13.79 11.96
C GLY A 244 -10.81 12.60 12.55
N ARG A 245 -10.88 11.43 11.92
CA ARG A 245 -10.06 10.26 12.29
C ARG A 245 -8.57 10.51 12.08
N ARG A 246 -8.17 11.23 11.02
CA ARG A 246 -6.76 11.61 10.81
C ARG A 246 -6.27 12.56 11.90
N VAL A 247 -7.06 13.59 12.24
CA VAL A 247 -6.73 14.53 13.32
C VAL A 247 -6.69 13.82 14.66
N ALA A 248 -7.64 12.95 14.97
CA ALA A 248 -7.65 12.16 16.20
C ALA A 248 -6.46 11.20 16.29
N ASN A 249 -6.15 10.51 15.20
CA ASN A 249 -4.97 9.62 15.14
C ASN A 249 -3.65 10.40 15.24
N PHE A 250 -3.60 11.59 14.67
CA PHE A 250 -2.47 12.51 14.82
C PHE A 250 -2.30 12.91 16.29
N ALA A 251 -3.35 13.40 16.95
CA ALA A 251 -3.32 13.80 18.36
C ALA A 251 -2.92 12.62 19.28
N LEU A 252 -3.46 11.42 19.04
CA LEU A 252 -3.08 10.22 19.79
C LEU A 252 -1.61 9.82 19.57
N ASN A 253 -1.09 9.99 18.37
CA ASN A 253 0.33 9.72 18.08
C ASN A 253 1.24 10.73 18.78
N GLU A 254 0.83 12.01 18.83
CA GLU A 254 1.54 13.04 19.56
C GLU A 254 1.60 12.76 21.07
N LEU A 255 0.47 12.39 21.67
CA LEU A 255 0.41 12.03 23.07
C LEU A 255 1.30 10.83 23.41
N ARG A 256 1.37 9.82 22.52
CA ARG A 256 2.25 8.66 22.68
C ARG A 256 3.74 9.03 22.57
N ASN A 257 4.08 9.91 21.62
CA ASN A 257 5.47 10.39 21.46
C ASN A 257 5.92 11.21 22.66
N LEU A 258 5.03 12.05 23.22
CA LEU A 258 5.30 12.82 24.44
C LEU A 258 5.45 11.91 25.66
N SER A 259 4.67 10.84 25.77
CA SER A 259 4.79 9.87 26.88
C SER A 259 6.08 9.06 26.78
N ALA A 260 6.48 8.63 25.56
CA ALA A 260 7.72 7.93 25.34
C ALA A 260 8.95 8.80 25.65
N ALA A 261 8.91 10.08 25.25
CA ALA A 261 9.98 11.04 25.56
C ALA A 261 10.11 11.31 27.09
N ARG A 262 9.00 11.34 27.84
CA ARG A 262 9.01 11.47 29.30
C ARG A 262 9.57 10.23 30.02
N HIS A 263 9.33 9.02 29.50
CA HIS A 263 9.93 7.81 30.05
C HIS A 263 11.43 7.71 29.76
N ALA A 264 11.90 8.21 28.63
CA ALA A 264 13.32 8.26 28.28
C ALA A 264 14.10 9.30 29.10
N SER A 265 13.47 10.39 29.54
CA SER A 265 14.08 11.46 30.36
C SER A 265 13.96 11.25 31.88
N GLY A 266 13.20 10.25 32.30
CA GLY A 266 12.99 9.92 33.72
C GLY A 266 13.87 8.78 34.28
N VAL A 267 14.81 8.29 33.48
CA VAL A 267 15.83 7.31 33.88
C VAL A 267 17.19 8.02 33.84
N SER A 268 17.43 8.89 34.80
CA SER A 268 18.75 9.43 35.14
C SER A 268 18.93 9.47 36.65
#